data_06d7ce26e495267fa0581c73c048578f
#
_entry.id   06d7ce26e495267fa0581c73c048578f
#
_cell.length_a   1.000
_cell.length_b   1.000
_cell.length_c   1.000
_cell.angle_alpha   90.00
_cell.angle_beta   90.00
_cell.angle_gamma   90.00
#
_symmetry.space_group_name_H-M   'P 1'
#
loop_
_entity.id
_entity.type
_entity.pdbx_description
1 polymer ?
#
loop_
_entity_poly.entity_id
_entity_poly.type
_entity_poly.pdbx_seq_one_letter_code
_entity_poly.pdbx_strand_id
1 'polypeptide(L)'
;KNTDASIHLVASDADFDSLTYSIVSEPSNGTAVLDGDTVIYTPTTDFTGTDTFSFKANDGNVDSETKTVSVNVFEGYFSFARQLGADIDGESADDGLGFSVSLNEDATIMALGAHNNDGNGNASGHVRVYQFINNSWTQLGADIDGEAANDYSGSSVSLSSDGNTLAIGAYQNDGNGTNSGHVRIYRYKNSSWVQLGSDIDGEASSDYLGRRGAVSLSTDGNIVAIGAYSNDGNGVDSGHVRIY
;
A
#
# COMPACT_ATOMS: atom_id res chain seq x y z
N LYS A 1 -0.43 -4.46 -20.46
CA LYS A 1 -0.40 -4.43 -21.94
C LYS A 1 -1.39 -5.43 -22.52
N ASN A 2 -1.77 -5.26 -23.80
CA ASN A 2 -2.71 -6.18 -24.50
C ASN A 2 -4.11 -6.24 -23.86
N THR A 3 -4.52 -5.21 -23.13
CA THR A 3 -5.84 -5.09 -22.49
C THR A 3 -6.40 -3.72 -22.79
N ASP A 4 -7.68 -3.66 -23.13
CA ASP A 4 -8.39 -2.42 -23.39
C ASP A 4 -8.59 -1.62 -22.12
N ALA A 5 -8.56 -0.30 -22.22
CA ALA A 5 -8.90 0.62 -21.16
C ALA A 5 -10.13 1.46 -21.52
N SER A 6 -11.08 1.54 -20.62
CA SER A 6 -12.26 2.41 -20.75
C SER A 6 -11.99 3.74 -20.06
N ILE A 7 -12.06 4.84 -20.80
CA ILE A 7 -11.73 6.20 -20.35
C ILE A 7 -12.95 7.10 -20.52
N HIS A 8 -13.50 7.55 -19.40
CA HIS A 8 -14.65 8.46 -19.41
C HIS A 8 -14.17 9.91 -19.59
N LEU A 9 -14.68 10.58 -20.61
CA LEU A 9 -14.39 11.98 -20.90
C LEU A 9 -15.36 12.87 -20.12
N VAL A 10 -14.82 13.89 -19.44
CA VAL A 10 -15.61 14.82 -18.64
C VAL A 10 -15.45 16.23 -19.18
N ALA A 11 -16.55 16.89 -19.47
CA ALA A 11 -16.64 18.31 -19.79
C ALA A 11 -17.86 18.92 -19.12
N SER A 12 -17.89 20.24 -19.01
CA SER A 12 -19.05 20.99 -18.51
C SER A 12 -19.36 22.16 -19.43
N ASP A 13 -20.62 22.41 -19.60
CA ASP A 13 -21.16 23.57 -20.31
C ASP A 13 -21.83 24.54 -19.32
N ALA A 14 -21.67 25.85 -19.53
CA ALA A 14 -22.18 26.89 -18.64
C ALA A 14 -23.71 27.04 -18.69
N ASP A 15 -24.29 26.75 -19.85
CA ASP A 15 -25.73 26.85 -20.10
C ASP A 15 -26.44 25.50 -20.00
N PHE A 16 -25.67 24.44 -19.62
CA PHE A 16 -26.12 23.05 -19.45
C PHE A 16 -26.62 22.41 -20.74
N ASP A 17 -26.05 22.81 -21.88
CA ASP A 17 -26.35 22.16 -23.16
C ASP A 17 -25.75 20.74 -23.21
N SER A 18 -26.34 19.87 -24.02
CA SER A 18 -25.87 18.51 -24.22
C SER A 18 -24.57 18.51 -24.99
N LEU A 19 -23.54 17.87 -24.41
CA LEU A 19 -22.22 17.80 -25.01
C LEU A 19 -22.07 16.55 -25.88
N THR A 20 -21.40 16.72 -27.02
CA THR A 20 -20.90 15.65 -27.87
C THR A 20 -19.39 15.69 -27.88
N TYR A 21 -18.72 14.53 -28.02
CA TYR A 21 -17.27 14.42 -28.00
C TYR A 21 -16.72 13.98 -29.34
N SER A 22 -15.49 14.36 -29.66
CA SER A 22 -14.78 13.90 -30.85
C SER A 22 -13.30 13.76 -30.58
N ILE A 23 -12.68 12.74 -31.18
CA ILE A 23 -11.21 12.55 -31.15
C ILE A 23 -10.60 13.53 -32.16
N VAL A 24 -9.58 14.27 -31.72
CA VAL A 24 -8.84 15.25 -32.53
C VAL A 24 -7.54 14.65 -33.07
N SER A 25 -6.83 13.90 -32.23
CA SER A 25 -5.65 13.14 -32.65
C SER A 25 -5.72 11.72 -32.10
N GLU A 26 -5.40 10.78 -32.93
CA GLU A 26 -5.29 9.35 -32.56
C GLU A 26 -4.01 9.08 -31.77
N PRO A 27 -4.01 8.04 -30.90
CA PRO A 27 -2.81 7.58 -30.23
C PRO A 27 -1.82 6.95 -31.26
N SER A 28 -0.51 7.04 -30.97
CA SER A 28 0.53 6.53 -31.86
C SER A 28 0.78 5.02 -31.71
N ASN A 29 0.46 4.48 -30.53
CA ASN A 29 0.77 3.09 -30.17
C ASN A 29 -0.49 2.32 -29.75
N GLY A 30 -1.64 2.69 -30.29
CA GLY A 30 -2.92 2.06 -30.02
C GLY A 30 -4.02 2.60 -30.92
N THR A 31 -5.24 2.27 -30.57
CA THR A 31 -6.46 2.83 -31.19
C THR A 31 -7.35 3.40 -30.10
N ALA A 32 -8.03 4.51 -30.40
CA ALA A 32 -9.03 5.14 -29.51
C ALA A 32 -10.38 5.13 -30.20
N VAL A 33 -11.33 4.36 -29.70
CA VAL A 33 -12.69 4.28 -30.23
C VAL A 33 -13.65 5.00 -29.29
N LEU A 34 -14.31 6.06 -29.78
CA LEU A 34 -15.27 6.83 -29.00
C LEU A 34 -16.67 6.21 -29.11
N ASP A 35 -17.31 6.01 -27.94
CA ASP A 35 -18.71 5.61 -27.79
C ASP A 35 -19.38 6.53 -26.76
N GLY A 36 -20.18 7.49 -27.24
CA GLY A 36 -20.76 8.53 -26.40
C GLY A 36 -19.72 9.44 -25.75
N ASP A 37 -19.58 9.37 -24.45
CA ASP A 37 -18.58 10.08 -23.64
C ASP A 37 -17.42 9.19 -23.15
N THR A 38 -17.37 7.96 -23.66
CA THR A 38 -16.38 6.97 -23.26
C THR A 38 -15.47 6.60 -24.43
N VAL A 39 -14.17 6.63 -24.21
CA VAL A 39 -13.15 6.15 -25.16
C VAL A 39 -12.67 4.79 -24.74
N ILE A 40 -12.74 3.81 -25.65
CA ILE A 40 -12.05 2.53 -25.50
C ILE A 40 -10.68 2.65 -26.17
N TYR A 41 -9.63 2.64 -25.35
CA TYR A 41 -8.26 2.62 -25.83
C TYR A 41 -7.74 1.19 -25.87
N THR A 42 -7.28 0.75 -27.04
CA THR A 42 -6.65 -0.57 -27.23
C THR A 42 -5.18 -0.37 -27.60
N PRO A 43 -4.22 -0.75 -26.76
CA PRO A 43 -2.81 -0.63 -27.10
C PRO A 43 -2.41 -1.59 -28.22
N THR A 44 -1.43 -1.18 -29.03
CA THR A 44 -0.75 -2.09 -29.96
C THR A 44 -0.15 -3.27 -29.19
N THR A 45 -0.16 -4.46 -29.79
CA THR A 45 0.38 -5.67 -29.17
C THR A 45 1.78 -5.44 -28.63
N ASP A 46 1.98 -5.81 -27.37
CA ASP A 46 3.23 -5.70 -26.61
C ASP A 46 3.77 -4.28 -26.37
N PHE A 47 3.01 -3.24 -26.71
CA PHE A 47 3.38 -1.88 -26.38
C PHE A 47 3.41 -1.69 -24.85
N THR A 48 4.41 -0.97 -24.36
CA THR A 48 4.54 -0.44 -23.00
C THR A 48 5.10 0.98 -23.07
N GLY A 49 4.64 1.83 -22.18
CA GLY A 49 5.03 3.24 -22.13
C GLY A 49 3.83 4.17 -22.12
N THR A 50 4.07 5.46 -22.30
CA THR A 50 3.02 6.47 -22.37
C THR A 50 2.59 6.67 -23.82
N ASP A 51 1.28 6.57 -24.07
CA ASP A 51 0.65 6.96 -25.32
C ASP A 51 -0.32 8.13 -25.08
N THR A 52 -0.66 8.88 -26.10
CA THR A 52 -1.53 10.03 -25.94
C THR A 52 -2.51 10.16 -27.09
N PHE A 53 -3.74 10.56 -26.80
CA PHE A 53 -4.70 11.02 -27.77
C PHE A 53 -5.31 12.35 -27.31
N SER A 54 -5.97 13.08 -28.21
CA SER A 54 -6.63 14.32 -27.83
C SER A 54 -8.07 14.33 -28.28
N PHE A 55 -8.90 15.07 -27.51
CA PHE A 55 -10.33 15.20 -27.77
C PHE A 55 -10.82 16.64 -27.57
N LYS A 56 -12.00 16.91 -28.06
CA LYS A 56 -12.78 18.12 -27.79
C LYS A 56 -14.25 17.76 -27.53
N ALA A 57 -14.93 18.62 -26.81
CA ALA A 57 -16.39 18.59 -26.67
C ALA A 57 -17.05 19.69 -27.55
N ASN A 58 -18.32 19.51 -27.91
CA ASN A 58 -19.11 20.47 -28.65
C ASN A 58 -20.54 20.51 -28.07
N ASP A 59 -21.05 21.71 -27.83
CA ASP A 59 -22.39 22.01 -27.29
C ASP A 59 -23.48 22.10 -28.36
N GLY A 60 -23.15 21.83 -29.61
CA GLY A 60 -24.00 22.00 -30.78
C GLY A 60 -23.73 23.30 -31.54
N ASN A 61 -22.97 24.25 -30.99
CA ASN A 61 -22.62 25.55 -31.58
C ASN A 61 -21.12 25.80 -31.65
N VAL A 62 -20.38 25.49 -30.56
CA VAL A 62 -18.96 25.82 -30.40
C VAL A 62 -18.17 24.60 -29.89
N ASP A 63 -16.96 24.43 -30.41
CA ASP A 63 -16.02 23.44 -29.91
C ASP A 63 -15.30 23.97 -28.67
N SER A 64 -15.05 23.09 -27.70
CA SER A 64 -14.16 23.37 -26.58
C SER A 64 -12.68 23.46 -27.04
N GLU A 65 -11.81 23.90 -26.15
CA GLU A 65 -10.38 23.67 -26.33
C GLU A 65 -10.07 22.17 -26.43
N THR A 66 -9.07 21.83 -27.25
CA THR A 66 -8.55 20.46 -27.34
C THR A 66 -7.83 20.09 -26.04
N LYS A 67 -8.16 18.94 -25.48
CA LYS A 67 -7.51 18.37 -24.30
C LYS A 67 -6.82 17.07 -24.66
N THR A 68 -5.66 16.81 -24.04
CA THR A 68 -4.87 15.60 -24.23
C THR A 68 -5.07 14.64 -23.07
N VAL A 69 -5.30 13.38 -23.41
CA VAL A 69 -5.33 12.26 -22.47
C VAL A 69 -4.01 11.50 -22.61
N SER A 70 -3.36 11.22 -21.48
CA SER A 70 -2.17 10.36 -21.43
C SER A 70 -2.55 9.00 -20.85
N VAL A 71 -2.23 7.94 -21.57
CA VAL A 71 -2.47 6.55 -21.17
C VAL A 71 -1.14 5.88 -20.90
N ASN A 72 -0.91 5.46 -19.67
CA ASN A 72 0.27 4.69 -19.32
C ASN A 72 -0.01 3.20 -19.45
N VAL A 73 0.66 2.55 -20.40
CA VAL A 73 0.54 1.10 -20.65
C VAL A 73 1.70 0.38 -19.99
N PHE A 74 1.39 -0.39 -18.97
CA PHE A 74 2.37 -1.18 -18.24
C PHE A 74 2.39 -2.63 -18.73
N GLU A 75 3.50 -3.33 -18.55
CA GLU A 75 3.48 -4.79 -18.62
C GLU A 75 2.50 -5.31 -17.57
N GLY A 76 1.54 -6.14 -18.00
CA GLY A 76 0.63 -6.80 -17.06
C GLY A 76 1.45 -7.60 -16.05
N TYR A 77 1.22 -7.37 -14.77
CA TYR A 77 2.04 -7.86 -13.66
C TYR A 77 2.22 -9.39 -13.58
N PHE A 78 1.61 -10.18 -14.46
CA PHE A 78 1.65 -11.64 -14.37
C PHE A 78 1.88 -12.39 -15.68
N SER A 79 2.32 -11.73 -16.78
CA SER A 79 2.62 -12.50 -18.00
C SER A 79 3.93 -13.30 -17.91
N PHE A 80 4.88 -12.89 -17.06
CA PHE A 80 6.04 -13.68 -16.60
C PHE A 80 6.41 -13.14 -15.22
N ALA A 81 6.37 -14.00 -14.17
CA ALA A 81 6.84 -13.63 -12.85
C ALA A 81 8.34 -13.29 -12.92
N ARG A 82 8.65 -12.01 -13.12
CA ARG A 82 10.02 -11.51 -13.04
C ARG A 82 10.24 -10.95 -11.64
N GLN A 83 11.19 -11.52 -10.94
CA GLN A 83 11.63 -10.98 -9.66
C GLN A 83 12.18 -9.55 -9.85
N LEU A 84 11.78 -8.64 -8.96
CA LEU A 84 12.30 -7.28 -8.90
C LEU A 84 13.45 -7.21 -7.89
N GLY A 85 14.66 -6.99 -8.38
CA GLY A 85 15.87 -7.00 -7.54
C GLY A 85 16.32 -8.41 -7.16
N ALA A 86 17.23 -8.48 -6.20
CA ALA A 86 17.68 -9.73 -5.58
C ALA A 86 16.77 -10.12 -4.40
N ASP A 87 16.97 -11.33 -3.88
CA ASP A 87 16.34 -11.77 -2.63
C ASP A 87 16.76 -10.85 -1.47
N ILE A 88 15.87 -10.67 -0.52
CA ILE A 88 16.14 -9.99 0.74
C ILE A 88 16.12 -11.05 1.83
N ASP A 89 17.30 -11.40 2.30
CA ASP A 89 17.48 -12.45 3.29
C ASP A 89 17.34 -11.92 4.73
N GLY A 90 16.93 -12.79 5.64
CA GLY A 90 17.00 -12.56 7.08
C GLY A 90 18.45 -12.42 7.55
N GLU A 91 18.67 -11.83 8.72
CA GLU A 91 20.00 -11.64 9.29
C GLU A 91 20.56 -12.92 9.88
N SER A 92 19.69 -13.70 10.50
CA SER A 92 20.06 -14.92 11.22
C SER A 92 19.07 -16.04 10.98
N ALA A 93 19.51 -17.26 11.30
CA ALA A 93 18.61 -18.41 11.28
C ALA A 93 17.45 -18.17 12.27
N ASP A 94 16.28 -18.67 11.90
CA ASP A 94 15.05 -18.62 12.68
C ASP A 94 14.42 -17.23 12.90
N ASP A 95 14.99 -16.13 12.41
CA ASP A 95 14.42 -14.76 12.51
C ASP A 95 13.03 -14.65 11.86
N GLY A 96 12.78 -15.43 10.80
CA GLY A 96 11.50 -15.46 10.11
C GLY A 96 11.20 -14.19 9.33
N LEU A 97 12.22 -13.60 8.67
CA LEU A 97 11.97 -12.43 7.78
C LEU A 97 10.94 -12.78 6.72
N GLY A 98 10.01 -11.85 6.48
CA GLY A 98 8.89 -12.06 5.55
C GLY A 98 7.67 -12.72 6.20
N PHE A 99 7.66 -12.88 7.53
CA PHE A 99 6.46 -13.34 8.26
C PHE A 99 5.26 -12.42 8.03
N SER A 100 5.51 -11.13 7.93
CA SER A 100 4.56 -10.12 7.47
C SER A 100 5.21 -9.24 6.41
N VAL A 101 4.44 -8.84 5.40
CA VAL A 101 4.91 -8.02 4.27
C VAL A 101 3.83 -6.99 3.94
N SER A 102 4.24 -5.76 3.69
CA SER A 102 3.38 -4.70 3.17
C SER A 102 4.10 -3.88 2.12
N LEU A 103 3.43 -3.60 0.99
CA LEU A 103 3.90 -2.71 -0.05
C LEU A 103 3.11 -1.40 0.00
N ASN A 104 3.75 -0.30 -0.37
CA ASN A 104 3.04 0.93 -0.69
C ASN A 104 2.34 0.84 -2.07
N GLU A 105 1.57 1.85 -2.46
CA GLU A 105 0.69 1.79 -3.63
C GLU A 105 1.43 1.55 -4.95
N ASP A 106 2.58 2.16 -5.14
CA ASP A 106 3.40 2.04 -6.36
C ASP A 106 4.44 0.91 -6.28
N ALA A 107 4.43 0.11 -5.21
CA ALA A 107 5.35 -0.99 -4.95
C ALA A 107 6.84 -0.59 -4.95
N THR A 108 7.15 0.66 -4.61
CA THR A 108 8.53 1.16 -4.49
C THR A 108 9.06 1.11 -3.06
N ILE A 109 8.18 0.95 -2.06
CA ILE A 109 8.55 0.81 -0.65
C ILE A 109 7.91 -0.46 -0.09
N MET A 110 8.68 -1.23 0.67
CA MET A 110 8.25 -2.49 1.25
C MET A 110 8.68 -2.57 2.71
N ALA A 111 7.75 -2.93 3.60
CA ALA A 111 8.03 -3.27 4.99
C ALA A 111 7.99 -4.79 5.18
N LEU A 112 8.99 -5.33 5.88
CA LEU A 112 9.16 -6.75 6.17
C LEU A 112 9.28 -6.96 7.68
N GLY A 113 8.45 -7.81 8.25
CA GLY A 113 8.55 -8.23 9.64
C GLY A 113 9.36 -9.52 9.79
N ALA A 114 10.25 -9.54 10.78
CA ALA A 114 10.99 -10.69 11.27
C ALA A 114 10.68 -10.88 12.76
N HIS A 115 9.55 -11.48 13.01
CA HIS A 115 8.94 -11.51 14.35
C HIS A 115 9.71 -12.29 15.40
N ASN A 116 10.62 -13.20 14.99
CA ASN A 116 11.46 -13.98 15.89
C ASN A 116 12.87 -13.39 16.03
N ASN A 117 13.19 -12.25 15.39
CA ASN A 117 14.53 -11.69 15.50
C ASN A 117 14.88 -11.38 16.95
N ASP A 118 16.16 -11.62 17.30
CA ASP A 118 16.69 -11.55 18.67
C ASP A 118 17.45 -10.24 18.97
N GLY A 119 17.35 -9.22 18.10
CA GLY A 119 18.15 -7.99 18.16
C GLY A 119 18.05 -7.23 19.49
N ASN A 120 16.88 -7.24 20.12
CA ASN A 120 16.64 -6.62 21.44
C ASN A 120 16.14 -7.63 22.50
N GLY A 121 16.51 -8.89 22.35
CA GLY A 121 16.13 -10.00 23.21
C GLY A 121 15.47 -11.14 22.43
N ASN A 122 15.43 -12.32 23.02
CA ASN A 122 14.89 -13.52 22.36
C ASN A 122 13.48 -13.25 21.81
N ALA A 123 13.29 -13.44 20.49
CA ALA A 123 12.04 -13.18 19.79
C ALA A 123 11.41 -11.80 20.09
N SER A 124 12.23 -10.77 20.30
CA SER A 124 11.73 -9.38 20.40
C SER A 124 11.06 -8.95 19.09
N GLY A 125 11.58 -9.50 18.00
CA GLY A 125 11.17 -9.17 16.65
C GLY A 125 11.67 -7.81 16.16
N HIS A 126 11.68 -7.61 14.85
CA HIS A 126 11.94 -6.32 14.24
C HIS A 126 11.18 -6.13 12.92
N VAL A 127 11.22 -4.91 12.41
CA VAL A 127 10.74 -4.57 11.06
C VAL A 127 11.84 -3.84 10.31
N ARG A 128 12.06 -4.23 9.06
CA ARG A 128 12.90 -3.52 8.10
C ARG A 128 12.05 -2.97 6.98
N VAL A 129 12.38 -1.76 6.56
CA VAL A 129 11.75 -1.12 5.41
C VAL A 129 12.78 -0.98 4.30
N TYR A 130 12.37 -1.28 3.08
CA TYR A 130 13.22 -1.19 1.90
C TYR A 130 12.59 -0.29 0.85
N GLN A 131 13.44 0.41 0.10
CA GLN A 131 13.05 1.19 -1.07
C GLN A 131 13.70 0.60 -2.32
N PHE A 132 12.93 0.50 -3.41
CA PHE A 132 13.41 0.03 -4.70
C PHE A 132 14.02 1.18 -5.49
N ILE A 133 15.34 1.21 -5.61
CA ILE A 133 16.10 2.24 -6.32
C ILE A 133 17.11 1.58 -7.24
N ASN A 134 17.21 2.07 -8.48
CA ASN A 134 18.19 1.58 -9.46
C ASN A 134 18.17 0.06 -9.63
N ASN A 135 16.98 -0.53 -9.68
CA ASN A 135 16.75 -1.97 -9.83
C ASN A 135 17.27 -2.83 -8.63
N SER A 136 17.36 -2.24 -7.45
CA SER A 136 17.79 -2.90 -6.21
C SER A 136 16.96 -2.44 -5.03
N TRP A 137 16.71 -3.37 -4.08
CA TRP A 137 16.12 -3.05 -2.79
C TRP A 137 17.21 -2.53 -1.86
N THR A 138 17.04 -1.31 -1.37
CA THR A 138 17.96 -0.66 -0.43
C THR A 138 17.21 -0.34 0.85
N GLN A 139 17.78 -0.67 2.00
CA GLN A 139 17.13 -0.43 3.28
C GLN A 139 16.89 1.07 3.51
N LEU A 140 15.68 1.39 3.95
CA LEU A 140 15.18 2.73 4.21
C LEU A 140 15.10 3.01 5.72
N GLY A 141 16.12 3.65 6.24
CA GLY A 141 16.29 3.88 7.69
C GLY A 141 16.97 2.70 8.39
N ALA A 142 17.01 2.76 9.73
CA ALA A 142 17.50 1.67 10.56
C ALA A 142 16.39 0.64 10.85
N ASP A 143 16.75 -0.49 11.42
CA ASP A 143 15.81 -1.48 11.92
C ASP A 143 14.89 -0.86 12.98
N ILE A 144 13.67 -1.32 13.02
CA ILE A 144 12.68 -0.94 14.04
C ILE A 144 12.49 -2.15 14.94
N ASP A 145 13.23 -2.17 16.04
CA ASP A 145 13.25 -3.30 16.95
C ASP A 145 12.02 -3.38 17.86
N GLY A 146 11.67 -4.58 18.26
CA GLY A 146 10.75 -4.83 19.37
C GLY A 146 11.33 -4.31 20.68
N GLU A 147 10.48 -4.08 21.68
CA GLU A 147 10.86 -3.44 22.94
C GLU A 147 11.47 -4.44 23.91
N ALA A 148 10.94 -5.64 23.97
CA ALA A 148 11.37 -6.66 24.91
C ALA A 148 11.32 -8.06 24.30
N ALA A 149 11.98 -8.98 24.99
CA ALA A 149 11.97 -10.39 24.60
C ALA A 149 10.55 -10.97 24.58
N ASN A 150 10.26 -11.76 23.55
CA ASN A 150 8.99 -12.42 23.28
C ASN A 150 7.83 -11.48 22.91
N ASP A 151 8.08 -10.24 22.53
CA ASP A 151 7.05 -9.31 22.04
C ASP A 151 6.56 -9.67 20.64
N TYR A 152 7.41 -10.31 19.84
CA TYR A 152 7.14 -10.68 18.45
C TYR A 152 6.75 -9.46 17.58
N SER A 153 7.47 -8.35 17.72
CA SER A 153 7.32 -7.16 16.88
C SER A 153 7.52 -7.52 15.41
N GLY A 154 6.71 -6.93 14.52
CA GLY A 154 6.71 -7.30 13.11
C GLY A 154 5.84 -8.53 12.80
N SER A 155 5.02 -9.01 13.73
CA SER A 155 4.03 -10.05 13.45
C SER A 155 2.94 -9.59 12.48
N SER A 156 2.69 -8.30 12.41
CA SER A 156 1.84 -7.62 11.44
C SER A 156 2.45 -6.28 11.07
N VAL A 157 2.42 -5.93 9.78
CA VAL A 157 2.88 -4.64 9.26
C VAL A 157 1.89 -4.09 8.25
N SER A 158 1.74 -2.77 8.21
CA SER A 158 0.93 -2.08 7.20
C SER A 158 1.56 -0.72 6.86
N LEU A 159 1.77 -0.46 5.56
CA LEU A 159 2.25 0.82 5.02
C LEU A 159 1.08 1.66 4.49
N SER A 160 1.21 2.99 4.61
CA SER A 160 0.38 3.93 3.85
C SER A 160 0.73 3.90 2.35
N SER A 161 -0.15 4.44 1.50
CA SER A 161 0.07 4.52 0.04
C SER A 161 1.37 5.19 -0.34
N ASP A 162 1.76 6.25 0.35
CA ASP A 162 3.00 6.99 0.10
C ASP A 162 4.25 6.32 0.71
N GLY A 163 4.06 5.22 1.48
CA GLY A 163 5.12 4.50 2.16
C GLY A 163 5.77 5.24 3.34
N ASN A 164 5.23 6.40 3.74
CA ASN A 164 5.83 7.23 4.80
C ASN A 164 5.26 6.96 6.20
N THR A 165 4.15 6.24 6.31
CA THR A 165 3.57 5.83 7.59
C THR A 165 3.54 4.30 7.66
N LEU A 166 3.98 3.75 8.79
CA LEU A 166 4.08 2.31 9.04
C LEU A 166 3.45 1.97 10.37
N ALA A 167 2.57 0.99 10.38
CA ALA A 167 2.03 0.39 11.59
C ALA A 167 2.63 -0.99 11.82
N ILE A 168 3.05 -1.28 13.05
CA ILE A 168 3.72 -2.51 13.46
C ILE A 168 3.02 -3.13 14.66
N GLY A 169 2.60 -4.38 14.55
CA GLY A 169 2.02 -5.15 15.65
C GLY A 169 3.06 -6.03 16.36
N ALA A 170 2.98 -6.05 17.69
CA ALA A 170 3.74 -6.92 18.61
C ALA A 170 2.74 -7.60 19.56
N TYR A 171 2.20 -8.72 19.12
CA TYR A 171 0.99 -9.32 19.71
C TYR A 171 1.17 -9.96 21.08
N GLN A 172 2.39 -10.19 21.54
CA GLN A 172 2.67 -10.71 22.88
C GLN A 172 3.32 -9.66 23.81
N ASN A 173 3.36 -8.40 23.38
CA ASN A 173 3.81 -7.34 24.28
C ASN A 173 2.93 -7.28 25.54
N ASP A 174 3.57 -7.04 26.70
CA ASP A 174 2.97 -7.10 28.03
C ASP A 174 2.58 -5.72 28.60
N GLY A 175 2.53 -4.65 27.75
CA GLY A 175 2.32 -3.26 28.17
C GLY A 175 1.08 -3.02 29.02
N ASN A 176 -0.01 -3.72 28.77
CA ASN A 176 -1.26 -3.62 29.55
C ASN A 176 -1.73 -5.00 30.08
N GLY A 177 -0.80 -5.89 30.35
CA GLY A 177 -1.05 -7.24 30.84
C GLY A 177 -0.41 -8.31 29.95
N THR A 178 -0.23 -9.51 30.49
CA THR A 178 0.46 -10.60 29.81
C THR A 178 -0.15 -10.89 28.45
N ASN A 179 0.64 -10.75 27.39
CA ASN A 179 0.21 -10.93 25.99
C ASN A 179 -1.01 -10.05 25.61
N SER A 180 -1.14 -8.86 26.17
CA SER A 180 -2.17 -7.92 25.73
C SER A 180 -1.98 -7.53 24.27
N GLY A 181 -0.74 -7.50 23.84
CA GLY A 181 -0.30 -7.01 22.53
C GLY A 181 -0.34 -5.50 22.43
N HIS A 182 0.41 -4.95 21.49
CA HIS A 182 0.33 -3.54 21.13
C HIS A 182 0.54 -3.31 19.62
N VAL A 183 0.25 -2.09 19.18
CA VAL A 183 0.60 -1.59 17.85
C VAL A 183 1.30 -0.25 18.01
N ARG A 184 2.43 -0.07 17.34
CA ARG A 184 3.16 1.20 17.24
C ARG A 184 3.06 1.75 15.82
N ILE A 185 2.89 3.07 15.74
CA ILE A 185 2.81 3.79 14.47
C ILE A 185 4.09 4.60 14.28
N TYR A 186 4.68 4.52 13.12
CA TYR A 186 5.91 5.23 12.77
C TYR A 186 5.70 6.10 11.54
N ARG A 187 6.46 7.20 11.48
CA ARG A 187 6.58 8.05 10.30
C ARG A 187 8.03 8.19 9.89
N TYR A 188 8.28 8.04 8.60
CA TYR A 188 9.59 8.29 8.02
C TYR A 188 9.82 9.79 7.90
N LYS A 189 10.84 10.31 8.59
CA LYS A 189 11.21 11.72 8.59
C LYS A 189 12.70 11.87 8.84
N ASN A 190 13.37 12.76 8.09
CA ASN A 190 14.81 13.05 8.23
C ASN A 190 15.67 11.78 8.22
N SER A 191 15.39 10.86 7.27
CA SER A 191 16.08 9.58 7.08
C SER A 191 15.96 8.60 8.26
N SER A 192 14.93 8.72 9.09
CA SER A 192 14.66 7.84 10.23
C SER A 192 13.19 7.55 10.40
N TRP A 193 12.87 6.38 10.92
CA TRP A 193 11.54 6.03 11.39
C TRP A 193 11.35 6.56 12.81
N VAL A 194 10.37 7.45 12.99
CA VAL A 194 10.07 8.09 14.27
C VAL A 194 8.67 7.70 14.69
N GLN A 195 8.53 7.19 15.92
CA GLN A 195 7.24 6.79 16.45
C GLN A 195 6.30 8.00 16.58
N LEU A 196 5.04 7.81 16.19
CA LEU A 196 3.95 8.77 16.33
C LEU A 196 3.09 8.40 17.52
N GLY A 197 3.03 9.29 18.50
CA GLY A 197 2.23 9.08 19.71
C GLY A 197 2.80 8.00 20.63
N SER A 198 1.96 7.52 21.54
CA SER A 198 2.22 6.39 22.42
C SER A 198 1.78 5.07 21.78
N ASP A 199 2.14 3.97 22.40
CA ASP A 199 1.69 2.64 22.02
C ASP A 199 0.16 2.54 22.09
N ILE A 200 -0.38 1.74 21.22
CA ILE A 200 -1.80 1.37 21.22
C ILE A 200 -1.89 -0.03 21.82
N ASP A 201 -2.11 -0.10 23.12
CA ASP A 201 -2.12 -1.37 23.86
C ASP A 201 -3.44 -2.13 23.73
N GLY A 202 -3.38 -3.45 23.85
CA GLY A 202 -4.52 -4.32 24.10
C GLY A 202 -5.21 -3.93 25.41
N GLU A 203 -6.49 -4.23 25.57
CA GLU A 203 -7.28 -3.81 26.73
C GLU A 203 -7.05 -4.71 27.94
N ALA A 204 -6.75 -5.98 27.71
CA ALA A 204 -6.56 -6.97 28.75
C ALA A 204 -5.52 -8.02 28.37
N SER A 205 -5.10 -8.79 29.37
CA SER A 205 -4.18 -9.93 29.16
C SER A 205 -4.78 -10.92 28.17
N SER A 206 -3.94 -11.43 27.27
CA SER A 206 -4.28 -12.42 26.24
C SER A 206 -5.22 -11.92 25.13
N ASP A 207 -5.39 -10.61 24.98
CA ASP A 207 -6.13 -10.03 23.84
C ASP A 207 -5.40 -10.20 22.50
N TYR A 208 -4.06 -10.27 22.56
CA TYR A 208 -3.18 -10.43 21.40
C TYR A 208 -3.42 -9.38 20.31
N LEU A 209 -3.57 -8.10 20.71
CA LEU A 209 -3.76 -6.99 19.78
C LEU A 209 -2.62 -6.93 18.73
N GLY A 210 -2.97 -6.73 17.48
CA GLY A 210 -1.99 -6.58 16.40
C GLY A 210 -1.34 -7.87 15.92
N ARG A 211 -1.94 -9.05 16.23
CA ARG A 211 -1.45 -10.36 15.76
C ARG A 211 -1.62 -10.49 14.25
N ARG A 212 -0.75 -11.25 13.62
CA ARG A 212 -0.72 -11.71 12.20
C ARG A 212 -1.85 -11.15 11.31
N GLY A 213 -1.53 -10.11 10.54
CA GLY A 213 -2.48 -9.53 9.58
C GLY A 213 -3.62 -8.68 10.19
N ALA A 214 -3.59 -8.45 11.50
CA ALA A 214 -4.63 -7.71 12.21
C ALA A 214 -4.39 -6.19 12.26
N VAL A 215 -3.48 -5.64 11.43
CA VAL A 215 -3.20 -4.20 11.35
C VAL A 215 -3.39 -3.73 9.92
N SER A 216 -4.16 -2.66 9.74
CA SER A 216 -4.40 -2.04 8.43
C SER A 216 -4.44 -0.52 8.55
N LEU A 217 -3.58 0.16 7.78
CA LEU A 217 -3.60 1.62 7.63
C LEU A 217 -4.51 2.03 6.46
N SER A 218 -5.14 3.19 6.59
CA SER A 218 -5.75 3.88 5.47
C SER A 218 -4.71 4.34 4.45
N THR A 219 -5.14 4.59 3.23
CA THR A 219 -4.30 5.07 2.11
C THR A 219 -3.44 6.27 2.50
N ASP A 220 -4.02 7.24 3.21
CA ASP A 220 -3.34 8.46 3.67
C ASP A 220 -2.53 8.28 4.98
N GLY A 221 -2.57 7.09 5.59
CA GLY A 221 -1.88 6.77 6.83
C GLY A 221 -2.40 7.50 8.07
N ASN A 222 -3.61 8.07 8.02
CA ASN A 222 -4.20 8.83 9.13
C ASN A 222 -5.17 8.00 9.98
N ILE A 223 -5.60 6.84 9.50
CA ILE A 223 -6.49 5.94 10.21
C ILE A 223 -5.85 4.56 10.26
N VAL A 224 -5.90 3.90 11.41
CA VAL A 224 -5.48 2.51 11.58
C VAL A 224 -6.61 1.67 12.16
N ALA A 225 -6.88 0.53 11.56
CA ALA A 225 -7.75 -0.52 12.10
C ALA A 225 -6.89 -1.63 12.68
N ILE A 226 -7.18 -2.05 13.90
CA ILE A 226 -6.40 -3.04 14.66
C ILE A 226 -7.34 -4.08 15.27
N GLY A 227 -7.07 -5.36 15.02
CA GLY A 227 -7.80 -6.49 15.57
C GLY A 227 -7.15 -7.07 16.84
N ALA A 228 -7.97 -7.44 17.80
CA ALA A 228 -7.63 -8.26 18.96
C ALA A 228 -8.54 -9.49 18.95
N TYR A 229 -8.07 -10.59 18.41
CA TYR A 229 -8.92 -11.73 18.07
C TYR A 229 -9.41 -12.51 19.28
N SER A 230 -8.70 -12.42 20.40
CA SER A 230 -9.05 -13.11 21.65
C SER A 230 -9.63 -12.17 22.71
N ASN A 231 -10.02 -10.94 22.35
CA ASN A 231 -10.67 -10.05 23.32
C ASN A 231 -12.03 -10.62 23.78
N ASP A 232 -12.29 -10.57 25.09
CA ASP A 232 -13.44 -11.18 25.74
C ASP A 232 -14.64 -10.25 25.91
N GLY A 233 -14.64 -9.07 25.30
CA GLY A 233 -15.63 -8.01 25.54
C GLY A 233 -17.09 -8.41 25.34
N ASN A 234 -17.39 -9.40 24.52
CA ASN A 234 -18.73 -9.92 24.29
C ASN A 234 -18.82 -11.45 24.47
N GLY A 235 -17.93 -12.02 25.25
CA GLY A 235 -17.78 -13.45 25.52
C GLY A 235 -16.38 -13.96 25.21
N VAL A 236 -16.05 -15.14 25.70
CA VAL A 236 -14.71 -15.73 25.57
C VAL A 236 -14.27 -15.76 24.10
N ASP A 237 -13.11 -15.20 23.82
CA ASP A 237 -12.49 -15.12 22.48
C ASP A 237 -13.43 -14.54 21.39
N SER A 238 -14.34 -13.64 21.77
CA SER A 238 -15.26 -13.03 20.80
C SER A 238 -14.57 -12.13 19.79
N GLY A 239 -13.42 -11.61 20.17
CA GLY A 239 -12.63 -10.68 19.39
C GLY A 239 -13.26 -9.30 19.21
N HIS A 240 -12.43 -8.32 18.90
CA HIS A 240 -12.89 -6.99 18.48
C HIS A 240 -11.93 -6.32 17.50
N VAL A 241 -12.38 -5.22 16.90
CA VAL A 241 -11.57 -4.33 16.08
C VAL A 241 -11.69 -2.92 16.63
N ARG A 242 -10.56 -2.24 16.81
CA ARG A 242 -10.52 -0.82 17.18
C ARG A 242 -9.99 0.01 16.00
N ILE A 243 -10.51 1.22 15.85
CA ILE A 243 -10.13 2.14 14.75
C ILE A 243 -9.67 3.45 15.41
N TYR A 244 -8.52 3.94 15.01
CA TYR A 244 -7.88 5.14 15.52
C TYR A 244 -7.56 6.13 14.41
#